data_f0ef858a5752489022a6a189bf494544
#
_entry.id   f0ef858a5752489022a6a189bf494544
#
_cell.length_a   1.000
_cell.length_b   1.000
_cell.length_c   1.000
_cell.angle_alpha   90.00
_cell.angle_beta   90.00
_cell.angle_gamma   90.00
#
_symmetry.space_group_name_H-M   'P 1'
#
loop_
_entity.id
_entity.type
_entity.pdbx_description
1 polymer ?
#
loop_
_entity_poly.entity_id
_entity_poly.type
_entity_poly.pdbx_seq_one_letter_code
_entity_poly.pdbx_strand_id
1 'polypeptide(L)'
;LDVVFLDADCADDIRIYLAMKKLEKLSDNSLNNIRRTLSSFFSWTTEENITSRNPTLRIKGIRQTKRLKKPLNEDEMEILRHGAKTKRDKAIIEFLFSTGCRVSEMVNINRNDIDLLNGQVDVLGKGRKYRTVYLSSRCKISLEEYLRERNDTLEALFISDYSGMKNEVFFKKDIHRISRGAVEIMLRNLGRRVGIENVHPHRFRRTAATLALKRGMPIEQVQKMLGHESINTTTIYAQSSNDEIKTSHEKYII
;
A
#
# COMPACT_ATOMS: atom_id res chain seq x y z
N LEU A 1 -37.52 14.18 -12.23
CA LEU A 1 -36.10 14.49 -11.99
C LEU A 1 -35.99 16.00 -12.00
N ASP A 2 -36.08 16.59 -10.83
CA ASP A 2 -35.84 18.03 -10.65
C ASP A 2 -34.38 18.31 -11.01
N VAL A 3 -34.18 19.10 -12.06
CA VAL A 3 -32.85 19.62 -12.42
C VAL A 3 -32.50 20.61 -11.33
N VAL A 4 -31.73 20.17 -10.36
CA VAL A 4 -31.11 21.07 -9.38
C VAL A 4 -30.11 21.91 -10.16
N PHE A 5 -30.41 23.19 -10.34
CA PHE A 5 -29.50 24.15 -10.94
C PHE A 5 -28.23 24.18 -10.08
N LEU A 6 -27.12 23.84 -10.68
CA LEU A 6 -25.79 24.00 -10.10
C LEU A 6 -25.46 25.50 -10.04
N ASP A 7 -26.02 26.17 -9.04
CA ASP A 7 -25.77 27.59 -8.85
C ASP A 7 -24.44 27.81 -8.13
N ALA A 8 -23.77 28.90 -8.46
CA ALA A 8 -22.47 29.26 -7.88
C ALA A 8 -22.51 29.50 -6.36
N ASP A 9 -23.69 29.54 -5.75
CA ASP A 9 -23.90 29.76 -4.32
C ASP A 9 -24.01 28.47 -3.49
N CYS A 10 -23.82 27.29 -4.08
CA CYS A 10 -23.88 26.02 -3.34
C CYS A 10 -22.68 25.78 -2.39
N ALA A 11 -21.84 26.78 -2.11
CA ALA A 11 -20.72 26.64 -1.17
C ALA A 11 -21.18 26.27 0.25
N ASP A 12 -22.33 26.82 0.68
CA ASP A 12 -22.89 26.52 2.01
C ASP A 12 -23.51 25.12 2.05
N ASP A 13 -24.16 24.68 0.97
CA ASP A 13 -24.65 23.31 0.86
C ASP A 13 -23.52 22.29 0.94
N ILE A 14 -22.39 22.57 0.29
CA ILE A 14 -21.20 21.71 0.39
C ILE A 14 -20.65 21.71 1.82
N ARG A 15 -20.64 22.84 2.53
CA ARG A 15 -20.22 22.90 3.93
C ARG A 15 -21.15 22.09 4.83
N ILE A 16 -22.46 22.23 4.64
CA ILE A 16 -23.49 21.46 5.37
C ILE A 16 -23.29 19.97 5.10
N TYR A 17 -23.14 19.57 3.85
CA TYR A 17 -22.89 18.18 3.47
C TYR A 17 -21.63 17.60 4.14
N LEU A 18 -20.51 18.33 4.11
CA LEU A 18 -19.28 17.90 4.78
C LEU A 18 -19.45 17.83 6.30
N ALA A 19 -20.21 18.75 6.90
CA ALA A 19 -20.53 18.71 8.33
C ALA A 19 -21.39 17.49 8.69
N MET A 20 -22.41 17.17 7.89
CA MET A 20 -23.22 15.96 8.07
C MET A 20 -22.36 14.70 7.98
N LYS A 21 -21.46 14.60 6.98
CA LYS A 21 -20.54 13.47 6.85
C LYS A 21 -19.55 13.36 8.01
N LYS A 22 -19.21 14.47 8.65
CA LYS A 22 -18.41 14.48 9.88
C LYS A 22 -19.21 13.94 11.08
N LEU A 23 -20.48 14.26 11.18
CA LEU A 23 -21.38 13.68 12.21
C LEU A 23 -21.55 12.17 12.02
N GLU A 24 -21.55 11.69 10.78
CA GLU A 24 -21.48 10.25 10.44
C GLU A 24 -20.12 9.60 10.77
N LYS A 25 -19.23 10.30 11.46
CA LYS A 25 -17.89 9.84 11.88
C LYS A 25 -16.92 9.53 10.73
N LEU A 26 -17.09 10.14 9.56
CA LEU A 26 -16.07 10.07 8.51
C LEU A 26 -14.76 10.72 8.98
N SER A 27 -13.65 10.11 8.61
CA SER A 27 -12.31 10.65 8.94
C SER A 27 -12.06 11.99 8.21
N ASP A 28 -11.25 12.87 8.82
CA ASP A 28 -10.84 14.14 8.20
C ASP A 28 -10.18 13.94 6.82
N ASN A 29 -9.48 12.80 6.64
CA ASN A 29 -8.91 12.45 5.34
C ASN A 29 -9.99 12.14 4.31
N SER A 30 -11.03 11.40 4.69
CA SER A 30 -12.17 11.09 3.81
C SER A 30 -12.92 12.37 3.43
N LEU A 31 -13.15 13.25 4.38
CA LEU A 31 -13.79 14.55 4.15
C LEU A 31 -12.95 15.43 3.20
N ASN A 32 -11.64 15.46 3.37
CA ASN A 32 -10.75 16.18 2.46
C ASN A 32 -10.73 15.57 1.05
N ASN A 33 -10.87 14.24 0.93
CA ASN A 33 -10.98 13.59 -0.38
C ASN A 33 -12.30 13.98 -1.07
N ILE A 34 -13.42 13.94 -0.35
CA ILE A 34 -14.71 14.42 -0.88
C ILE A 34 -14.59 15.86 -1.36
N ARG A 35 -14.02 16.76 -0.53
CA ARG A 35 -13.80 18.16 -0.92
C ARG A 35 -12.97 18.30 -2.19
N ARG A 36 -11.88 17.52 -2.35
CA ARG A 36 -11.04 17.55 -3.55
C ARG A 36 -11.79 17.05 -4.77
N THR A 37 -12.58 15.98 -4.65
CA THR A 37 -13.40 15.45 -5.74
C THR A 37 -14.42 16.49 -6.20
N LEU A 38 -15.12 17.15 -5.25
CA LEU A 38 -16.04 18.24 -5.57
C LEU A 38 -15.29 19.41 -6.22
N SER A 39 -14.09 19.75 -5.73
CA SER A 39 -13.29 20.82 -6.32
C SER A 39 -12.90 20.54 -7.77
N SER A 40 -12.50 19.30 -8.09
CA SER A 40 -12.20 18.89 -9.47
C SER A 40 -13.45 18.95 -10.34
N PHE A 41 -14.59 18.49 -9.84
CA PHE A 41 -15.85 18.53 -10.55
C PHE A 41 -16.26 19.99 -10.88
N PHE A 42 -16.27 20.87 -9.87
CA PHE A 42 -16.64 22.27 -10.10
C PHE A 42 -15.61 23.07 -10.90
N SER A 43 -14.33 22.67 -10.90
CA SER A 43 -13.36 23.25 -11.84
C SER A 43 -13.71 22.89 -13.28
N TRP A 44 -14.01 21.62 -13.53
CA TRP A 44 -14.45 21.18 -14.85
C TRP A 44 -15.76 21.89 -15.29
N THR A 45 -16.78 21.97 -14.44
CA THR A 45 -18.03 22.67 -14.80
C THR A 45 -17.81 24.16 -15.09
N THR A 46 -16.81 24.79 -14.44
CA THR A 46 -16.46 26.19 -14.71
C THR A 46 -15.69 26.32 -16.02
N GLU A 47 -14.80 25.39 -16.34
CA GLU A 47 -14.09 25.34 -17.63
C GLU A 47 -15.05 25.12 -18.80
N GLU A 48 -16.09 24.30 -18.62
CA GLU A 48 -17.16 24.06 -19.61
C GLU A 48 -18.24 25.16 -19.63
N ASN A 49 -18.09 26.24 -18.86
CA ASN A 49 -19.07 27.33 -18.74
C ASN A 49 -20.47 26.90 -18.27
N ILE A 50 -20.56 25.74 -17.54
CA ILE A 50 -21.80 25.28 -16.92
C ILE A 50 -22.08 26.06 -15.65
N THR A 51 -21.03 26.40 -14.89
CA THR A 51 -21.10 27.26 -13.69
C THR A 51 -20.21 28.49 -13.88
N SER A 52 -20.63 29.64 -13.33
CA SER A 52 -19.89 30.90 -13.42
C SER A 52 -18.59 30.90 -12.59
N ARG A 53 -18.54 30.10 -11.51
CA ARG A 53 -17.38 29.98 -10.61
C ARG A 53 -17.39 28.66 -9.86
N ASN A 54 -16.21 28.28 -9.37
CA ASN A 54 -16.06 27.10 -8.54
C ASN A 54 -16.35 27.43 -7.05
N PRO A 55 -17.49 26.95 -6.45
CA PRO A 55 -17.88 27.26 -5.08
C PRO A 55 -16.92 26.69 -4.03
N THR A 56 -16.17 25.64 -4.38
CA THR A 56 -15.27 24.97 -3.44
C THR A 56 -14.01 25.75 -3.12
N LEU A 57 -13.66 26.78 -3.90
CA LEU A 57 -12.48 27.64 -3.66
C LEU A 57 -12.54 28.34 -2.31
N ARG A 58 -13.77 28.60 -1.79
CA ARG A 58 -13.99 29.19 -0.46
C ARG A 58 -14.01 28.18 0.68
N ILE A 59 -13.85 26.86 0.39
CA ILE A 59 -13.91 25.81 1.38
C ILE A 59 -12.50 25.35 1.73
N LYS A 60 -12.04 25.75 2.91
CA LYS A 60 -10.71 25.35 3.41
C LYS A 60 -10.67 23.84 3.74
N GLY A 61 -9.54 23.22 3.46
CA GLY A 61 -9.31 21.84 3.87
C GLY A 61 -9.22 21.71 5.40
N ILE A 62 -9.70 20.57 5.91
CA ILE A 62 -9.60 20.23 7.33
C ILE A 62 -8.14 19.94 7.66
N ARG A 63 -7.58 20.59 8.67
CA ARG A 63 -6.22 20.30 9.16
C ARG A 63 -6.18 18.87 9.68
N GLN A 64 -5.26 18.09 9.13
CA GLN A 64 -5.05 16.71 9.57
C GLN A 64 -3.88 16.65 10.55
N THR A 65 -4.12 16.04 11.69
CA THR A 65 -3.02 15.60 12.55
C THR A 65 -2.38 14.38 11.87
N LYS A 66 -1.16 14.53 11.35
CA LYS A 66 -0.42 13.41 10.75
C LYS A 66 -0.06 12.42 11.86
N ARG A 67 -0.93 11.45 12.12
CA ARG A 67 -0.56 10.32 12.97
C ARG A 67 0.42 9.43 12.20
N LEU A 68 1.63 9.33 12.72
CA LEU A 68 2.62 8.41 12.19
C LEU A 68 2.10 6.98 12.37
N LYS A 69 1.87 6.34 11.25
CA LYS A 69 1.49 4.92 11.27
C LYS A 69 2.77 4.11 11.56
N LYS A 70 2.80 3.37 12.65
CA LYS A 70 3.97 2.57 13.07
C LYS A 70 4.32 1.47 12.05
N PRO A 71 5.61 1.25 11.73
CA PRO A 71 6.06 0.06 11.01
C PRO A 71 5.84 -1.18 11.88
N LEU A 72 6.08 -2.37 11.32
CA LEU A 72 6.24 -3.59 12.11
C LEU A 72 7.63 -3.55 12.78
N ASN A 73 7.72 -3.99 14.02
CA ASN A 73 9.01 -4.25 14.66
C ASN A 73 9.53 -5.64 14.29
N GLU A 74 10.73 -6.01 14.73
CA GLU A 74 11.34 -7.28 14.39
C GLU A 74 10.56 -8.47 14.97
N ASP A 75 10.10 -8.37 16.23
CA ASP A 75 9.29 -9.40 16.87
C ASP A 75 7.95 -9.60 16.15
N GLU A 76 7.25 -8.51 15.80
CA GLU A 76 6.00 -8.59 15.03
C GLU A 76 6.23 -9.29 13.68
N MET A 77 7.38 -9.03 13.01
CA MET A 77 7.72 -9.69 11.76
C MET A 77 7.95 -11.20 11.96
N GLU A 78 8.66 -11.63 13.00
CA GLU A 78 8.89 -13.04 13.28
C GLU A 78 7.56 -13.74 13.67
N ILE A 79 6.72 -13.11 14.47
CA ILE A 79 5.39 -13.63 14.80
C ILE A 79 4.53 -13.83 13.56
N LEU A 80 4.54 -12.88 12.62
CA LEU A 80 3.81 -13.00 11.34
C LEU A 80 4.35 -14.15 10.48
N ARG A 81 5.68 -14.33 10.43
CA ARG A 81 6.34 -15.43 9.72
C ARG A 81 5.92 -16.80 10.25
N HIS A 82 5.94 -16.97 11.57
CA HIS A 82 5.51 -18.20 12.22
C HIS A 82 3.99 -18.44 12.10
N GLY A 83 3.21 -17.37 12.12
CA GLY A 83 1.77 -17.44 11.94
C GLY A 83 1.32 -17.78 10.52
N ALA A 84 2.16 -17.61 9.49
CA ALA A 84 1.81 -17.95 8.12
C ALA A 84 1.79 -19.46 7.91
N LYS A 85 0.60 -20.02 7.59
CA LYS A 85 0.38 -21.48 7.53
C LYS A 85 0.81 -22.11 6.22
N THR A 86 0.71 -21.37 5.10
CA THR A 86 1.02 -21.89 3.78
C THR A 86 2.35 -21.34 3.27
N LYS A 87 3.04 -22.08 2.40
CA LYS A 87 4.26 -21.60 1.73
C LYS A 87 3.98 -20.36 0.90
N ARG A 88 2.81 -20.28 0.27
CA ARG A 88 2.36 -19.10 -0.45
C ARG A 88 2.33 -17.86 0.44
N ASP A 89 1.66 -17.97 1.60
CA ASP A 89 1.49 -16.83 2.51
C ASP A 89 2.85 -16.37 3.07
N LYS A 90 3.76 -17.32 3.38
CA LYS A 90 5.15 -17.03 3.76
C LYS A 90 5.88 -16.28 2.64
N ALA A 91 5.80 -16.78 1.42
CA ALA A 91 6.43 -16.15 0.25
C ALA A 91 5.88 -14.73 0.00
N ILE A 92 4.56 -14.51 0.15
CA ILE A 92 3.96 -13.17 0.02
C ILE A 92 4.51 -12.21 1.09
N ILE A 93 4.60 -12.64 2.35
CA ILE A 93 5.13 -11.82 3.45
C ILE A 93 6.58 -11.42 3.18
N GLU A 94 7.43 -12.41 2.85
CA GLU A 94 8.83 -12.15 2.57
C GLU A 94 9.02 -11.27 1.33
N PHE A 95 8.21 -11.47 0.30
CA PHE A 95 8.25 -10.66 -0.90
C PHE A 95 7.90 -9.20 -0.63
N LEU A 96 6.78 -8.96 0.06
CA LEU A 96 6.35 -7.59 0.42
C LEU A 96 7.39 -6.89 1.32
N PHE A 97 7.98 -7.61 2.25
CA PHE A 97 8.98 -7.06 3.16
C PHE A 97 10.32 -6.80 2.45
N SER A 98 10.81 -7.76 1.67
CA SER A 98 12.09 -7.65 0.98
C SER A 98 12.10 -6.53 -0.06
N THR A 99 11.07 -6.47 -0.91
CA THR A 99 11.01 -5.57 -2.05
C THR A 99 10.42 -4.21 -1.72
N GLY A 100 9.59 -4.13 -0.68
CA GLY A 100 8.80 -2.94 -0.38
C GLY A 100 7.87 -2.49 -1.51
N CYS A 101 7.59 -3.34 -2.51
CA CYS A 101 6.74 -2.99 -3.65
C CYS A 101 5.28 -2.76 -3.23
N ARG A 102 4.48 -2.15 -4.10
CA ARG A 102 3.03 -2.03 -3.88
C ARG A 102 2.37 -3.37 -4.13
N VAL A 103 1.29 -3.67 -3.40
CA VAL A 103 0.54 -4.92 -3.62
C VAL A 103 0.05 -5.05 -5.06
N SER A 104 -0.34 -3.95 -5.70
CA SER A 104 -0.74 -3.94 -7.12
C SER A 104 0.41 -4.28 -8.07
N GLU A 105 1.63 -3.94 -7.72
CA GLU A 105 2.82 -4.33 -8.48
C GLU A 105 3.08 -5.83 -8.29
N MET A 106 3.08 -6.31 -7.04
CA MET A 106 3.32 -7.71 -6.69
C MET A 106 2.35 -8.69 -7.38
N VAL A 107 1.04 -8.40 -7.35
CA VAL A 107 0.06 -9.32 -7.93
C VAL A 107 0.14 -9.45 -9.44
N ASN A 108 0.78 -8.50 -10.12
CA ASN A 108 0.95 -8.52 -11.57
C ASN A 108 2.22 -9.22 -12.05
N ILE A 109 3.11 -9.63 -11.15
CA ILE A 109 4.36 -10.33 -11.49
C ILE A 109 4.06 -11.73 -12.01
N ASN A 110 4.78 -12.15 -13.04
CA ASN A 110 4.80 -13.51 -13.57
C ASN A 110 6.01 -14.28 -13.02
N ARG A 111 6.00 -15.61 -13.15
CA ARG A 111 7.14 -16.47 -12.75
C ARG A 111 8.41 -16.09 -13.51
N ASN A 112 8.28 -15.76 -14.80
CA ASN A 112 9.41 -15.44 -15.67
C ASN A 112 9.99 -14.04 -15.43
N ASP A 113 9.28 -13.18 -14.68
CA ASP A 113 9.77 -11.84 -14.32
C ASP A 113 10.79 -11.88 -13.17
N ILE A 114 10.99 -13.07 -12.55
CA ILE A 114 11.88 -13.25 -11.41
C ILE A 114 13.19 -13.89 -11.81
N ASP A 115 14.28 -13.24 -11.50
CA ASP A 115 15.60 -13.78 -11.50
C ASP A 115 16.00 -14.22 -10.09
N LEU A 116 15.71 -15.48 -9.75
CA LEU A 116 16.05 -16.04 -8.43
C LEU A 116 17.56 -16.19 -8.24
N LEU A 117 18.33 -16.37 -9.32
CA LEU A 117 19.79 -16.50 -9.25
C LEU A 117 20.40 -15.19 -8.76
N ASN A 118 20.10 -14.09 -9.44
CA ASN A 118 20.59 -12.76 -9.08
C ASN A 118 19.76 -12.09 -7.97
N GLY A 119 18.61 -12.66 -7.62
CA GLY A 119 17.73 -12.14 -6.57
C GLY A 119 17.09 -10.82 -6.92
N GLN A 120 16.59 -10.68 -8.14
CA GLN A 120 15.99 -9.44 -8.62
C GLN A 120 14.68 -9.69 -9.39
N VAL A 121 13.83 -8.67 -9.42
CA VAL A 121 12.54 -8.67 -10.13
C VAL A 121 12.30 -7.29 -10.71
N ASP A 122 11.87 -7.22 -11.95
CA ASP A 122 11.41 -5.98 -12.54
C ASP A 122 9.91 -5.80 -12.29
N VAL A 123 9.55 -4.71 -11.62
CA VAL A 123 8.16 -4.39 -11.31
C VAL A 123 7.68 -3.17 -12.10
N LEU A 124 6.47 -3.28 -12.64
CA LEU A 124 5.82 -2.19 -13.37
C LEU A 124 5.17 -1.21 -12.39
N GLY A 125 5.76 -0.02 -12.27
CA GLY A 125 5.28 1.05 -11.41
C GLY A 125 4.26 1.97 -12.07
N LYS A 126 3.92 3.05 -11.36
CA LYS A 126 3.05 4.12 -11.87
C LYS A 126 3.65 4.76 -13.13
N GLY A 127 2.81 5.06 -14.10
CA GLY A 127 3.26 5.67 -15.38
C GLY A 127 3.96 4.70 -16.32
N ARG A 128 3.75 3.39 -16.17
CA ARG A 128 4.35 2.33 -17.00
C ARG A 128 5.89 2.31 -16.97
N LYS A 129 6.51 2.76 -15.88
CA LYS A 129 7.96 2.70 -15.70
C LYS A 129 8.33 1.43 -14.93
N TYR A 130 9.26 0.67 -15.50
CA TYR A 130 9.84 -0.48 -14.80
C TYR A 130 10.90 -0.01 -13.80
N ARG A 131 11.01 -0.74 -12.69
CA ARG A 131 12.14 -0.64 -11.78
C ARG A 131 12.49 -2.01 -11.25
N THR A 132 13.75 -2.24 -11.04
CA THR A 132 14.26 -3.47 -10.41
C THR A 132 14.10 -3.35 -8.89
N VAL A 133 13.59 -4.41 -8.27
CA VAL A 133 13.57 -4.61 -6.82
C VAL A 133 14.34 -5.87 -6.47
N TYR A 134 14.85 -5.95 -5.23
CA TYR A 134 15.77 -7.00 -4.83
C TYR A 134 15.16 -7.93 -3.80
N LEU A 135 15.51 -9.22 -3.91
CA LEU A 135 15.03 -10.28 -3.04
C LEU A 135 16.08 -10.61 -1.99
N SER A 136 15.70 -10.57 -0.72
CA SER A 136 16.54 -11.08 0.37
C SER A 136 16.68 -12.60 0.27
N SER A 137 17.70 -13.17 0.91
CA SER A 137 17.90 -14.63 0.93
C SER A 137 16.67 -15.38 1.46
N ARG A 138 16.02 -14.85 2.53
CA ARG A 138 14.77 -15.43 3.05
C ARG A 138 13.64 -15.39 2.01
N CYS A 139 13.51 -14.30 1.28
CA CYS A 139 12.50 -14.18 0.22
C CYS A 139 12.74 -15.20 -0.89
N LYS A 140 13.99 -15.35 -1.33
CA LYS A 140 14.36 -16.35 -2.36
C LYS A 140 13.98 -17.76 -1.92
N ILE A 141 14.38 -18.19 -0.71
CA ILE A 141 14.06 -19.50 -0.15
C ILE A 141 12.54 -19.72 -0.09
N SER A 142 11.81 -18.75 0.45
CA SER A 142 10.34 -18.86 0.58
C SER A 142 9.64 -18.92 -0.77
N LEU A 143 10.13 -18.20 -1.78
CA LEU A 143 9.62 -18.29 -3.15
C LEU A 143 9.91 -19.64 -3.79
N GLU A 144 11.13 -20.16 -3.64
CA GLU A 144 11.49 -21.50 -4.15
C GLU A 144 10.63 -22.58 -3.53
N GLU A 145 10.45 -22.57 -2.20
CA GLU A 145 9.58 -23.52 -1.50
C GLU A 145 8.15 -23.47 -2.00
N TYR A 146 7.63 -22.26 -2.22
CA TYR A 146 6.29 -22.06 -2.76
C TYR A 146 6.16 -22.54 -4.19
N LEU A 147 7.11 -22.17 -5.07
CA LEU A 147 7.08 -22.56 -6.48
C LEU A 147 7.23 -24.06 -6.69
N ARG A 148 8.02 -24.76 -5.85
CA ARG A 148 8.13 -26.23 -5.88
C ARG A 148 6.84 -26.95 -5.52
N GLU A 149 5.97 -26.35 -4.73
CA GLU A 149 4.66 -26.90 -4.34
C GLU A 149 3.59 -26.70 -5.41
N ARG A 150 3.84 -25.81 -6.37
CA ARG A 150 2.86 -25.50 -7.41
C ARG A 150 2.85 -26.56 -8.50
N ASN A 151 1.62 -27.06 -8.80
CA ASN A 151 1.37 -28.06 -9.84
C ASN A 151 0.49 -27.50 -10.97
N ASP A 152 0.53 -26.18 -11.21
CA ASP A 152 -0.22 -25.51 -12.25
C ASP A 152 0.68 -24.87 -13.32
N THR A 153 0.10 -24.50 -14.46
CA THR A 153 0.81 -23.91 -15.62
C THR A 153 0.63 -22.39 -15.70
N LEU A 154 -0.02 -21.74 -14.71
CA LEU A 154 -0.26 -20.31 -14.76
C LEU A 154 1.03 -19.52 -14.67
N GLU A 155 1.14 -18.50 -15.50
CA GLU A 155 2.30 -17.60 -15.51
C GLU A 155 2.41 -16.77 -14.24
N ALA A 156 1.27 -16.47 -13.59
CA ALA A 156 1.23 -15.62 -12.40
C ALA A 156 2.17 -16.14 -11.31
N LEU A 157 2.97 -15.24 -10.71
CA LEU A 157 3.85 -15.61 -9.59
C LEU A 157 3.04 -16.10 -8.41
N PHE A 158 2.02 -15.35 -7.98
CA PHE A 158 1.14 -15.72 -6.88
C PHE A 158 -0.25 -16.05 -7.38
N ILE A 159 -0.77 -17.19 -6.92
CA ILE A 159 -2.08 -17.69 -7.27
C ILE A 159 -3.02 -17.69 -6.06
N SER A 160 -4.32 -17.63 -6.35
CA SER A 160 -5.38 -17.81 -5.37
C SER A 160 -5.86 -19.25 -5.42
N ASP A 161 -5.78 -19.96 -4.29
CA ASP A 161 -6.49 -21.22 -4.09
C ASP A 161 -7.90 -20.93 -3.61
N TYR A 162 -8.87 -21.04 -4.48
CA TYR A 162 -10.28 -20.99 -4.08
C TYR A 162 -10.72 -22.37 -3.60
N SER A 163 -10.25 -22.79 -2.43
CA SER A 163 -10.74 -24.00 -1.74
C SER A 163 -11.84 -23.66 -0.73
N GLY A 164 -12.65 -22.63 -1.00
CA GLY A 164 -13.49 -22.00 0.02
C GLY A 164 -14.96 -21.77 -0.28
N MET A 165 -15.61 -22.56 -1.17
CA MET A 165 -17.05 -22.73 -1.10
C MET A 165 -17.39 -24.23 -1.09
N LYS A 166 -17.85 -24.70 0.07
CA LYS A 166 -18.51 -26.00 0.26
C LYS A 166 -19.90 -25.96 -0.41
N ASN A 167 -19.94 -25.82 -1.73
CA ASN A 167 -21.13 -26.17 -2.50
C ASN A 167 -20.69 -27.16 -3.57
N GLU A 168 -21.10 -28.38 -3.39
CA GLU A 168 -20.70 -29.62 -4.06
C GLU A 168 -21.03 -29.71 -5.57
N VAL A 169 -21.21 -28.61 -6.30
CA VAL A 169 -21.70 -28.67 -7.69
C VAL A 169 -20.72 -28.11 -8.73
N PHE A 170 -19.64 -27.45 -8.37
CA PHE A 170 -18.65 -26.98 -9.34
C PHE A 170 -17.24 -27.45 -9.03
N PHE A 171 -16.91 -28.62 -9.55
CA PHE A 171 -15.58 -29.22 -9.51
C PHE A 171 -14.69 -28.67 -10.61
N LYS A 172 -14.18 -27.47 -10.44
CA LYS A 172 -12.84 -27.09 -10.91
C LYS A 172 -12.30 -26.08 -9.90
N LYS A 173 -11.17 -26.40 -9.24
CA LYS A 173 -10.37 -25.37 -8.58
C LYS A 173 -10.01 -24.35 -9.64
N ASP A 174 -10.74 -23.24 -9.71
CA ASP A 174 -10.37 -22.11 -10.54
C ASP A 174 -9.15 -21.45 -9.91
N ILE A 175 -7.98 -22.03 -10.22
CA ILE A 175 -6.71 -21.47 -9.85
C ILE A 175 -6.49 -20.26 -10.74
N HIS A 176 -6.40 -19.08 -10.15
CA HIS A 176 -6.18 -17.84 -10.87
C HIS A 176 -5.16 -16.95 -10.16
N ARG A 177 -4.68 -15.95 -10.87
CA ARG A 177 -3.81 -14.92 -10.30
C ARG A 177 -4.44 -14.34 -9.02
N ILE A 178 -3.64 -14.22 -7.95
CA ILE A 178 -4.13 -13.66 -6.69
C ILE A 178 -4.52 -12.19 -6.89
N SER A 179 -5.66 -11.80 -6.35
CA SER A 179 -6.10 -10.42 -6.39
C SER A 179 -5.49 -9.60 -5.24
N ARG A 180 -5.41 -8.28 -5.42
CA ARG A 180 -5.03 -7.35 -4.35
C ARG A 180 -5.89 -7.53 -3.09
N GLY A 181 -7.22 -7.66 -3.27
CA GLY A 181 -8.15 -7.86 -2.16
C GLY A 181 -7.88 -9.17 -1.40
N ALA A 182 -7.57 -10.26 -2.12
CA ALA A 182 -7.23 -11.54 -1.49
C ALA A 182 -5.98 -11.44 -0.61
N VAL A 183 -4.94 -10.73 -1.07
CA VAL A 183 -3.72 -10.46 -0.25
C VAL A 183 -4.05 -9.61 0.98
N GLU A 184 -4.86 -8.57 0.83
CA GLU A 184 -5.27 -7.70 1.95
C GLU A 184 -6.08 -8.48 2.99
N ILE A 185 -6.99 -9.35 2.56
CA ILE A 185 -7.78 -10.23 3.44
C ILE A 185 -6.88 -11.25 4.15
N MET A 186 -5.99 -11.90 3.40
CA MET A 186 -5.04 -12.87 3.95
C MET A 186 -4.20 -12.23 5.06
N LEU A 187 -3.58 -11.08 4.81
CA LEU A 187 -2.77 -10.37 5.80
C LEU A 187 -3.57 -9.92 7.02
N ARG A 188 -4.79 -9.43 6.82
CA ARG A 188 -5.69 -9.04 7.92
C ARG A 188 -6.04 -10.24 8.80
N ASN A 189 -6.37 -11.37 8.18
CA ASN A 189 -6.72 -12.60 8.90
C ASN A 189 -5.50 -13.18 9.62
N LEU A 190 -4.32 -13.11 9.01
CA LEU A 190 -3.06 -13.47 9.66
C LEU A 190 -2.84 -12.62 10.91
N GLY A 191 -2.90 -11.28 10.77
CA GLY A 191 -2.73 -10.38 11.89
C GLY A 191 -3.68 -10.66 13.04
N ARG A 192 -4.99 -10.87 12.76
CA ARG A 192 -5.98 -11.24 13.77
C ARG A 192 -5.62 -12.56 14.50
N ARG A 193 -5.16 -13.55 13.75
CA ARG A 193 -4.78 -14.87 14.29
C ARG A 193 -3.61 -14.80 15.25
N VAL A 194 -2.66 -13.90 15.02
CA VAL A 194 -1.46 -13.77 15.85
C VAL A 194 -1.48 -12.56 16.79
N GLY A 195 -2.61 -11.85 16.89
CA GLY A 195 -2.78 -10.72 17.80
C GLY A 195 -2.08 -9.42 17.35
N ILE A 196 -1.74 -9.28 16.08
CA ILE A 196 -1.12 -8.06 15.53
C ILE A 196 -2.15 -7.26 14.73
N GLU A 197 -2.44 -6.05 15.17
CA GLU A 197 -3.39 -5.17 14.51
C GLU A 197 -2.83 -4.52 13.24
N ASN A 198 -3.74 -4.12 12.34
CA ASN A 198 -3.44 -3.32 11.17
C ASN A 198 -2.37 -3.92 10.24
N VAL A 199 -2.35 -5.25 10.09
CA VAL A 199 -1.47 -5.94 9.15
C VAL A 199 -2.04 -5.79 7.73
N HIS A 200 -1.32 -5.07 6.88
CA HIS A 200 -1.69 -4.80 5.48
C HIS A 200 -0.45 -4.49 4.63
N PRO A 201 -0.49 -4.59 3.29
CA PRO A 201 0.70 -4.47 2.42
C PRO A 201 1.51 -3.18 2.63
N HIS A 202 0.84 -2.04 2.81
CA HIS A 202 1.54 -0.78 3.05
C HIS A 202 2.30 -0.72 4.40
N ARG A 203 1.92 -1.55 5.40
CA ARG A 203 2.68 -1.65 6.65
C ARG A 203 4.01 -2.36 6.41
N PHE A 204 4.05 -3.41 5.58
CA PHE A 204 5.30 -4.08 5.15
C PHE A 204 6.22 -3.12 4.39
N ARG A 205 5.68 -2.41 3.42
CA ARG A 205 6.45 -1.42 2.65
C ARG A 205 7.05 -0.33 3.54
N ARG A 206 6.29 0.16 4.53
CA ARG A 206 6.78 1.10 5.52
C ARG A 206 7.88 0.48 6.37
N THR A 207 7.70 -0.76 6.82
CA THR A 207 8.70 -1.50 7.59
C THR A 207 10.00 -1.66 6.82
N ALA A 208 9.93 -2.06 5.56
CA ALA A 208 11.10 -2.17 4.68
C ALA A 208 11.83 -0.82 4.54
N ALA A 209 11.09 0.25 4.29
CA ALA A 209 11.67 1.58 4.16
C ALA A 209 12.33 2.08 5.46
N THR A 210 11.62 1.97 6.58
CA THR A 210 12.13 2.41 7.90
C THR A 210 13.37 1.61 8.32
N LEU A 211 13.34 0.29 8.09
CA LEU A 211 14.47 -0.57 8.45
C LEU A 211 15.69 -0.30 7.55
N ALA A 212 15.47 -0.09 6.24
CA ALA A 212 16.55 0.26 5.31
C ALA A 212 17.25 1.58 5.73
N LEU A 213 16.47 2.62 6.07
CA LEU A 213 17.00 3.88 6.55
C LEU A 213 17.75 3.71 7.89
N LYS A 214 17.17 2.97 8.85
CA LYS A 214 17.83 2.69 10.14
C LYS A 214 19.15 1.93 10.01
N ARG A 215 19.25 1.09 8.98
CA ARG A 215 20.50 0.35 8.65
C ARG A 215 21.47 1.15 7.80
N GLY A 216 21.21 2.43 7.55
CA GLY A 216 22.11 3.37 6.88
C GLY A 216 21.98 3.43 5.36
N MET A 217 20.91 2.85 4.77
CA MET A 217 20.67 3.02 3.33
C MET A 217 20.34 4.49 3.04
N PRO A 218 21.05 5.15 2.09
CA PRO A 218 20.74 6.52 1.70
C PRO A 218 19.29 6.71 1.27
N ILE A 219 18.68 7.82 1.66
CA ILE A 219 17.26 8.09 1.41
C ILE A 219 16.89 8.09 -0.07
N GLU A 220 17.83 8.51 -0.94
CA GLU A 220 17.68 8.48 -2.39
C GLU A 220 17.59 7.05 -2.93
N GLN A 221 18.35 6.13 -2.32
CA GLN A 221 18.30 4.70 -2.68
C GLN A 221 16.97 4.08 -2.21
N VAL A 222 16.50 4.41 -1.00
CA VAL A 222 15.19 3.99 -0.51
C VAL A 222 14.08 4.57 -1.38
N GLN A 223 14.19 5.82 -1.81
CA GLN A 223 13.25 6.43 -2.76
C GLN A 223 13.17 5.62 -4.06
N LYS A 224 14.31 5.29 -4.65
CA LYS A 224 14.39 4.49 -5.88
C LYS A 224 13.82 3.09 -5.69
N MET A 225 14.21 2.39 -4.61
CA MET A 225 13.70 1.07 -4.23
C MET A 225 12.18 1.07 -4.17
N LEU A 226 11.60 2.07 -3.53
CA LEU A 226 10.15 2.20 -3.39
C LEU A 226 9.46 2.71 -4.67
N GLY A 227 10.16 3.37 -5.58
CA GLY A 227 9.57 4.02 -6.75
C GLY A 227 8.67 5.20 -6.34
N HIS A 228 9.18 6.09 -5.47
CA HIS A 228 8.55 7.35 -5.14
C HIS A 228 9.01 8.45 -6.10
N GLU A 229 8.06 9.12 -6.75
CA GLU A 229 8.34 10.24 -7.64
C GLU A 229 8.93 11.44 -6.88
N SER A 230 8.55 11.63 -5.61
CA SER A 230 9.01 12.71 -4.75
C SER A 230 9.70 12.16 -3.50
N ILE A 231 10.85 12.73 -3.15
CA ILE A 231 11.60 12.41 -1.93
C ILE A 231 10.76 12.69 -0.67
N ASN A 232 9.88 13.71 -0.72
CA ASN A 232 8.97 14.05 0.38
C ASN A 232 8.06 12.88 0.81
N THR A 233 7.82 11.91 -0.08
CA THR A 233 7.07 10.69 0.27
C THR A 233 7.94 9.72 1.06
N THR A 234 9.26 9.77 0.90
CA THR A 234 10.22 8.90 1.58
C THR A 234 10.65 9.49 2.92
N THR A 235 10.74 10.82 3.05
CA THR A 235 11.11 11.50 4.32
C THR A 235 10.16 11.19 5.47
N ILE A 236 8.91 10.78 5.18
CA ILE A 236 7.96 10.33 6.21
C ILE A 236 8.50 9.13 7.00
N TYR A 237 9.38 8.32 6.41
CA TYR A 237 9.99 7.15 7.03
C TYR A 237 11.31 7.47 7.76
N ALA A 238 11.91 8.64 7.49
CA ALA A 238 13.18 9.09 8.02
C ALA A 238 13.06 9.87 9.34
N GLN A 239 11.90 9.79 10.02
CA GLN A 239 11.73 10.49 11.30
C GLN A 239 12.56 9.79 12.38
N SER A 240 13.65 10.44 12.76
CA SER A 240 14.55 10.00 13.81
C SER A 240 14.05 10.44 15.18
N SER A 241 14.23 9.60 16.19
CA SER A 241 14.06 10.00 17.59
C SER A 241 15.22 10.93 18.01
N ASN A 242 15.04 11.68 19.10
CA ASN A 242 16.11 12.50 19.65
C ASN A 242 17.35 11.66 20.02
N ASP A 243 17.16 10.43 20.46
CA ASP A 243 18.25 9.50 20.78
C ASP A 243 19.03 9.08 19.53
N GLU A 244 18.32 8.82 18.41
CA GLU A 244 18.96 8.52 17.12
C GLU A 244 19.74 9.74 16.59
N ILE A 245 19.23 10.95 16.79
CA ILE A 245 19.93 12.19 16.42
C ILE A 245 21.20 12.34 17.27
N LYS A 246 21.13 12.10 18.58
CA LYS A 246 22.28 12.16 19.49
C LYS A 246 23.38 11.17 19.09
N THR A 247 23.01 9.91 18.87
CA THR A 247 23.95 8.86 18.44
C THR A 247 24.58 9.20 17.07
N SER A 248 23.82 9.75 16.16
CA SER A 248 24.34 10.19 14.86
C SER A 248 25.28 11.39 15.02
N HIS A 249 24.95 12.36 15.88
CA HIS A 249 25.83 13.49 16.18
C HIS A 249 27.17 13.01 16.73
N GLU A 250 27.15 12.11 17.72
CA GLU A 250 28.36 11.52 18.29
C GLU A 250 29.20 10.77 17.25
N LYS A 251 28.56 10.12 16.29
CA LYS A 251 29.25 9.34 15.24
C LYS A 251 29.87 10.19 14.13
N TYR A 252 29.25 11.32 13.76
CA TYR A 252 29.62 12.07 12.57
C TYR A 252 30.20 13.45 12.82
N ILE A 253 30.08 13.99 14.04
CA ILE A 253 30.53 15.34 14.36
C ILE A 253 31.69 15.34 15.35
N ILE A 254 31.90 14.30 16.12
CA ILE A 254 33.04 14.09 17.04
C ILE A 254 33.97 13.06 16.43
#